data_c5c2eaf5dce21fab630887293bf985f7
#
_entry.id   c5c2eaf5dce21fab630887293bf985f7
#
_cell.length_a   1.000
_cell.length_b   1.000
_cell.length_c   1.000
_cell.angle_alpha   90.00
_cell.angle_beta   90.00
_cell.angle_gamma   90.00
#
_symmetry.space_group_name_H-M   'P 1'
#
loop_
_entity.id
_entity.type
_entity.pdbx_description
1 polymer ?
#
loop_
_entity_poly.entity_id
_entity_poly.type
_entity_poly.pdbx_seq_one_letter_code
_entity_poly.pdbx_strand_id
1 'polypeptide(L)'
;MKKILVVDDEESIRFLYKEELEDEGYMVECAKNGEEALEKLPVFKPDLISLDIKMPVMDGIEALKRIREKERQLPVILCSAYGEYKQDLTTWASDAYVVKTADLTELKSTIRKFLGFV
;
A
#
# COMPACT_ATOMS: atom_id res chain seq x y z
N MET A 1 -17.31 2.20 5.50
CA MET A 1 -16.47 1.43 4.56
C MET A 1 -15.02 1.83 4.74
N LYS A 2 -14.15 0.87 4.94
CA LYS A 2 -12.72 1.15 5.11
C LYS A 2 -12.09 1.52 3.78
N LYS A 3 -11.11 2.42 3.82
CA LYS A 3 -10.49 2.99 2.64
C LYS A 3 -9.05 2.52 2.49
N ILE A 4 -8.69 2.10 1.29
CA ILE A 4 -7.34 1.65 0.98
C ILE A 4 -6.79 2.47 -0.18
N LEU A 5 -5.58 2.98 -0.03
CA LEU A 5 -4.85 3.63 -1.11
C LEU A 5 -3.83 2.65 -1.65
N VAL A 6 -3.93 2.33 -2.93
CA VAL A 6 -3.00 1.42 -3.61
C VAL A 6 -2.00 2.25 -4.41
N VAL A 7 -0.73 2.14 -4.09
CA VAL A 7 0.33 2.90 -4.74
C VAL A 7 1.23 1.95 -5.51
N ASP A 8 1.20 2.03 -6.84
CA ASP A 8 1.98 1.18 -7.72
C ASP A 8 2.11 1.87 -9.07
N ASP A 9 3.26 1.78 -9.71
CA ASP A 9 3.48 2.44 -11.00
C ASP A 9 2.90 1.67 -12.18
N GLU A 10 2.54 0.40 -11.99
CA GLU A 10 1.98 -0.42 -13.05
C GLU A 10 0.46 -0.32 -13.08
N GLU A 11 -0.07 0.13 -14.19
CA GLU A 11 -1.52 0.29 -14.35
C GLU A 11 -2.28 -1.03 -14.16
N SER A 12 -1.74 -2.12 -14.71
CA SER A 12 -2.37 -3.43 -14.59
C SER A 12 -2.48 -3.90 -13.14
N ILE A 13 -1.46 -3.60 -12.33
CA ILE A 13 -1.46 -3.94 -10.91
C ILE A 13 -2.49 -3.09 -10.17
N ARG A 14 -2.53 -1.78 -10.44
CA ARG A 14 -3.52 -0.90 -9.82
C ARG A 14 -4.93 -1.38 -10.12
N PHE A 15 -5.19 -1.75 -11.38
CA PHE A 15 -6.51 -2.24 -11.79
C PHE A 15 -6.87 -3.53 -11.05
N LEU A 16 -5.95 -4.49 -11.03
CA LEU A 16 -6.16 -5.77 -10.37
C LEU A 16 -6.44 -5.60 -8.87
N TYR A 17 -5.60 -4.83 -8.20
CA TYR A 17 -5.73 -4.62 -6.76
C TYR A 17 -7.03 -3.91 -6.43
N LYS A 18 -7.36 -2.88 -7.19
CA LYS A 18 -8.60 -2.14 -6.96
C LYS A 18 -9.82 -3.06 -7.10
N GLU A 19 -9.87 -3.83 -8.17
CA GLU A 19 -10.98 -4.73 -8.42
C GLU A 19 -11.12 -5.78 -7.31
N GLU A 20 -10.00 -6.42 -6.97
CA GLU A 20 -10.01 -7.48 -5.96
C GLU A 20 -10.34 -6.95 -4.55
N LEU A 21 -9.83 -5.80 -4.20
CA LEU A 21 -10.07 -5.23 -2.88
C LEU A 21 -11.46 -4.63 -2.77
N GLU A 22 -12.00 -4.08 -3.84
CA GLU A 22 -13.39 -3.63 -3.85
C GLU A 22 -14.35 -4.80 -3.69
N ASP A 23 -14.02 -5.95 -4.26
CA ASP A 23 -14.81 -7.17 -4.06
C ASP A 23 -14.82 -7.63 -2.60
N GLU A 24 -13.77 -7.28 -1.85
CA GLU A 24 -13.71 -7.59 -0.42
C GLU A 24 -14.49 -6.59 0.44
N GLY A 25 -15.04 -5.53 -0.17
CA GLY A 25 -15.85 -4.54 0.52
C GLY A 25 -15.14 -3.26 0.90
N TYR A 26 -13.92 -3.05 0.40
CA TYR A 26 -13.17 -1.83 0.69
C TYR A 26 -13.45 -0.75 -0.36
N MET A 27 -13.25 0.50 0.04
CA MET A 27 -13.22 1.61 -0.91
C MET A 27 -11.77 1.84 -1.30
N VAL A 28 -11.46 1.84 -2.60
CA VAL A 28 -10.08 1.84 -3.07
C VAL A 28 -9.83 3.01 -4.01
N GLU A 29 -8.75 3.76 -3.74
CA GLU A 29 -8.18 4.69 -4.70
C GLU A 29 -6.76 4.28 -5.01
N CYS A 30 -6.25 4.74 -6.15
CA CYS A 30 -4.92 4.37 -6.61
C CYS A 30 -4.07 5.60 -6.84
N ALA A 31 -2.76 5.44 -6.66
CA ALA A 31 -1.77 6.45 -7.00
C ALA A 31 -0.66 5.75 -7.80
N LYS A 32 -0.11 6.46 -8.77
CA LYS A 32 0.88 5.86 -9.68
C LYS A 32 2.32 6.04 -9.21
N ASN A 33 2.54 6.85 -8.19
CA ASN A 33 3.86 7.05 -7.60
C ASN A 33 3.71 7.64 -6.19
N GLY A 34 4.82 7.79 -5.50
CA GLY A 34 4.80 8.30 -4.13
C GLY A 34 4.35 9.74 -4.02
N GLU A 35 4.66 10.57 -5.00
CA GLU A 35 4.24 11.96 -5.01
C GLU A 35 2.72 12.08 -5.08
N GLU A 36 2.10 11.34 -5.99
CA GLU A 36 0.64 11.31 -6.11
C GLU A 36 -0.01 10.74 -4.85
N ALA A 37 0.63 9.74 -4.23
CA ALA A 37 0.13 9.19 -2.97
C ALA A 37 0.08 10.26 -1.88
N LEU A 38 1.14 11.06 -1.77
CA LEU A 38 1.19 12.13 -0.79
C LEU A 38 0.14 13.21 -1.04
N GLU A 39 -0.15 13.50 -2.31
CA GLU A 39 -1.21 14.44 -2.67
C GLU A 39 -2.59 13.93 -2.29
N LYS A 40 -2.82 12.63 -2.44
CA LYS A 40 -4.11 12.03 -2.14
C LYS A 40 -4.34 11.77 -0.65
N LEU A 41 -3.27 11.67 0.12
CA LEU A 41 -3.35 11.32 1.52
C LEU A 41 -4.30 12.23 2.32
N PRO A 42 -4.17 13.56 2.27
CA PRO A 42 -5.06 14.42 3.06
C PRO A 42 -6.50 14.49 2.52
N VAL A 43 -6.69 14.16 1.25
CA VAL A 43 -8.01 14.24 0.61
C VAL A 43 -8.79 12.94 0.78
N PHE A 44 -8.18 11.83 0.44
CA PHE A 44 -8.83 10.52 0.52
C PHE A 44 -8.90 9.99 1.96
N LYS A 45 -7.89 10.29 2.76
CA LYS A 45 -7.80 9.84 4.15
C LYS A 45 -7.95 8.33 4.28
N PRO A 46 -7.01 7.57 3.69
CA PRO A 46 -7.12 6.12 3.73
C PRO A 46 -6.94 5.56 5.13
N ASP A 47 -7.48 4.38 5.36
CA ASP A 47 -7.28 3.63 6.59
C ASP A 47 -6.07 2.72 6.52
N LEU A 48 -5.55 2.50 5.30
CA LEU A 48 -4.38 1.67 5.06
C LEU A 48 -3.82 2.00 3.68
N ILE A 49 -2.50 1.88 3.54
CA ILE A 49 -1.82 2.06 2.26
C ILE A 49 -1.10 0.78 1.87
N SER A 50 -1.30 0.34 0.63
CA SER A 50 -0.50 -0.70 -0.01
C SER A 50 0.50 0.02 -0.91
N LEU A 51 1.79 -0.11 -0.63
CA LEU A 51 2.83 0.73 -1.22
C LEU A 51 3.90 -0.11 -1.90
N ASP A 52 4.04 0.07 -3.21
CA ASP A 52 5.10 -0.56 -3.99
C ASP A 52 6.44 0.12 -3.68
N ILE A 53 7.53 -0.64 -3.72
CA ILE A 53 8.86 -0.12 -3.40
C ILE A 53 9.51 0.51 -4.63
N LYS A 54 9.54 -0.19 -5.75
CA LYS A 54 10.24 0.29 -6.96
C LYS A 54 9.30 1.09 -7.84
N MET A 55 9.42 2.40 -7.77
CA MET A 55 8.62 3.32 -8.58
C MET A 55 9.49 4.46 -9.06
N PRO A 56 9.18 5.05 -10.24
CA PRO A 56 9.86 6.25 -10.69
C PRO A 56 9.44 7.47 -9.86
N VAL A 57 10.14 8.55 -9.98
CA VAL A 57 9.89 9.85 -9.32
C VAL A 57 10.19 9.78 -7.83
N MET A 58 9.46 8.97 -7.09
CA MET A 58 9.68 8.79 -5.65
C MET A 58 9.39 7.32 -5.34
N ASP A 59 10.42 6.58 -4.92
CA ASP A 59 10.25 5.17 -4.60
C ASP A 59 9.47 4.98 -3.28
N GLY A 60 9.10 3.72 -3.02
CA GLY A 60 8.27 3.42 -1.85
C GLY A 60 8.95 3.71 -0.52
N ILE A 61 10.28 3.64 -0.46
CA ILE A 61 11.01 3.92 0.78
C ILE A 61 10.91 5.39 1.14
N GLU A 62 11.16 6.25 0.17
CA GLU A 62 11.05 7.70 0.37
C GLU A 62 9.60 8.09 0.67
N ALA A 63 8.65 7.50 -0.07
CA ALA A 63 7.24 7.75 0.16
C ALA A 63 6.84 7.34 1.59
N LEU A 64 7.32 6.18 2.06
CA LEU A 64 7.03 5.70 3.41
C LEU A 64 7.51 6.69 4.46
N LYS A 65 8.73 7.20 4.32
CA LYS A 65 9.27 8.20 5.24
C LYS A 65 8.37 9.43 5.32
N ARG A 66 7.96 9.94 4.17
CA ARG A 66 7.12 11.13 4.11
C ARG A 66 5.71 10.89 4.64
N ILE A 67 5.17 9.71 4.39
CA ILE A 67 3.88 9.32 4.94
C ILE A 67 3.94 9.29 6.46
N ARG A 68 5.00 8.71 7.02
CA ARG A 68 5.17 8.62 8.47
C ARG A 68 5.34 9.99 9.14
N GLU A 69 5.87 10.96 8.45
CA GLU A 69 5.95 12.32 8.98
C GLU A 69 4.57 12.94 9.14
N LYS A 70 3.63 12.58 8.28
CA LYS A 70 2.27 13.14 8.30
C LYS A 70 1.29 12.28 9.08
N GLU A 71 1.44 10.96 8.99
CA GLU A 71 0.51 9.99 9.58
C GLU A 71 1.30 8.88 10.25
N ARG A 72 1.59 9.07 11.52
CA ARG A 72 2.44 8.13 12.27
C ARG A 72 1.85 6.74 12.44
N GLN A 73 0.54 6.66 12.56
CA GLN A 73 -0.14 5.42 12.92
C GLN A 73 -0.88 4.75 11.77
N LEU A 74 -0.82 5.34 10.59
CA LEU A 74 -1.51 4.78 9.44
C LEU A 74 -0.83 3.47 9.03
N PRO A 75 -1.57 2.34 8.97
CA PRO A 75 -0.98 1.09 8.51
C PRO A 75 -0.46 1.19 7.09
N VAL A 76 0.79 0.81 6.89
CA VAL A 76 1.41 0.77 5.56
C VAL A 76 1.97 -0.61 5.32
N ILE A 77 1.50 -1.25 4.26
CA ILE A 77 1.99 -2.55 3.81
C ILE A 77 2.89 -2.30 2.61
N LEU A 78 4.17 -2.66 2.74
CA LEU A 78 5.08 -2.59 1.61
C LEU A 78 4.90 -3.83 0.74
N CYS A 79 4.80 -3.61 -0.56
CA CYS A 79 4.67 -4.69 -1.53
C CYS A 79 5.82 -4.61 -2.52
N SER A 80 6.47 -5.73 -2.79
CA SER A 80 7.58 -5.77 -3.74
C SER A 80 7.58 -7.08 -4.50
N ALA A 81 8.02 -7.03 -5.75
CA ALA A 81 8.23 -8.23 -6.54
C ALA A 81 9.39 -9.07 -6.01
N TYR A 82 10.25 -8.47 -5.18
CA TYR A 82 11.46 -9.09 -4.69
C TYR A 82 11.45 -9.16 -3.16
N GLY A 83 11.79 -10.32 -2.60
CA GLY A 83 11.86 -10.49 -1.15
C GLY A 83 13.10 -9.89 -0.51
N GLU A 84 14.02 -9.36 -1.29
CA GLU A 84 15.31 -8.88 -0.83
C GLU A 84 15.26 -7.70 0.13
N TYR A 85 14.18 -6.94 0.11
CA TYR A 85 14.02 -5.78 0.98
C TYR A 85 13.40 -6.11 2.33
N LYS A 86 12.98 -7.35 2.53
CA LYS A 86 12.17 -7.71 3.69
C LYS A 86 12.86 -7.41 5.02
N GLN A 87 14.14 -7.70 5.11
CA GLN A 87 14.87 -7.52 6.37
C GLN A 87 15.19 -6.07 6.69
N ASP A 88 15.41 -5.26 5.65
CA ASP A 88 15.83 -3.87 5.84
C ASP A 88 14.66 -2.93 6.11
N LEU A 89 13.48 -3.24 5.59
CA LEU A 89 12.38 -2.29 5.52
C LEU A 89 11.27 -2.53 6.53
N THR A 90 11.08 -3.76 6.97
CA THR A 90 10.00 -4.06 7.90
C THR A 90 10.34 -3.69 9.33
N THR A 91 11.58 -3.25 9.59
CA THR A 91 12.05 -3.10 10.95
C THR A 91 11.75 -1.75 11.58
N TRP A 92 11.39 -0.71 10.81
CA TRP A 92 11.24 0.58 11.46
C TRP A 92 10.01 1.42 11.04
N ALA A 93 9.55 1.34 9.82
CA ALA A 93 8.52 2.28 9.38
C ALA A 93 7.28 1.63 8.77
N SER A 94 7.40 0.45 8.18
CA SER A 94 6.24 -0.26 7.65
C SER A 94 5.64 -1.19 8.69
N ASP A 95 4.37 -1.45 8.55
CA ASP A 95 3.65 -2.36 9.44
C ASP A 95 3.69 -3.80 8.97
N ALA A 96 3.89 -4.01 7.68
CA ALA A 96 3.99 -5.35 7.10
C ALA A 96 4.67 -5.29 5.74
N TYR A 97 5.10 -6.45 5.28
CA TYR A 97 5.74 -6.61 3.99
C TYR A 97 5.14 -7.81 3.28
N VAL A 98 4.72 -7.63 2.03
CA VAL A 98 4.13 -8.70 1.23
C VAL A 98 4.87 -8.77 -0.10
N VAL A 99 5.24 -9.98 -0.52
CA VAL A 99 5.83 -10.19 -1.83
C VAL A 99 4.72 -10.17 -2.87
N LYS A 100 4.88 -9.37 -3.92
CA LYS A 100 3.88 -9.23 -4.97
C LYS A 100 3.75 -10.53 -5.77
N THR A 101 2.54 -11.04 -5.88
CA THR A 101 2.21 -12.19 -6.71
C THR A 101 0.85 -11.95 -7.36
N ALA A 102 0.52 -12.78 -8.34
CA ALA A 102 -0.82 -12.71 -8.95
C ALA A 102 -1.91 -13.16 -7.99
N ASP A 103 -1.55 -13.97 -7.00
CA ASP A 103 -2.47 -14.41 -5.96
C ASP A 103 -2.42 -13.42 -4.81
N LEU A 104 -3.52 -12.73 -4.57
CA LEU A 104 -3.62 -11.69 -3.55
C LEU A 104 -4.04 -12.20 -2.17
N THR A 105 -4.01 -13.50 -1.95
CA THR A 105 -4.44 -14.10 -0.68
C THR A 105 -3.66 -13.54 0.51
N GLU A 106 -2.33 -13.46 0.39
CA GLU A 106 -1.51 -12.94 1.47
C GLU A 106 -1.79 -11.46 1.73
N LEU A 107 -1.91 -10.67 0.67
CA LEU A 107 -2.22 -9.25 0.80
C LEU A 107 -3.57 -9.05 1.47
N LYS A 108 -4.60 -9.75 1.02
CA LYS A 108 -5.93 -9.67 1.60
C LYS A 108 -5.95 -10.07 3.07
N SER A 109 -5.23 -11.14 3.39
CA SER A 109 -5.12 -11.61 4.77
C SER A 109 -4.44 -10.56 5.66
N THR A 110 -3.38 -9.95 5.16
CA THR A 110 -2.63 -8.92 5.90
C THR A 110 -3.50 -7.68 6.11
N ILE A 111 -4.22 -7.26 5.09
CA ILE A 111 -5.14 -6.12 5.22
C ILE A 111 -6.19 -6.39 6.29
N ARG A 112 -6.76 -7.59 6.31
CA ARG A 112 -7.77 -7.94 7.31
C ARG A 112 -7.22 -7.91 8.73
N LYS A 113 -5.93 -8.20 8.92
CA LYS A 113 -5.32 -8.11 10.25
C LYS A 113 -5.35 -6.68 10.79
N PHE A 114 -5.21 -5.69 9.92
CA PHE A 114 -5.20 -4.30 10.33
C PHE A 114 -6.57 -3.66 10.35
N LEU A 115 -7.43 -3.99 9.40
CA LEU A 115 -8.72 -3.33 9.23
C LEU A 115 -9.92 -4.16 9.68
N GLY A 116 -9.74 -5.45 9.85
CA GLY A 116 -10.84 -6.36 10.14
C GLY A 116 -11.66 -6.65 8.88
N PHE A 117 -12.76 -7.36 9.06
CA PHE A 117 -13.69 -7.64 7.97
C PHE A 117 -14.64 -6.45 7.78
N VAL A 118 -15.03 -6.24 6.55
CA VAL A 118 -15.95 -5.14 6.22
C VAL A 118 -17.39 -5.59 6.24
#